data_e255c3c4b155747c07f8097a2cd0e0aa
#
_entry.id   e255c3c4b155747c07f8097a2cd0e0aa
#
_cell.length_a   1.000
_cell.length_b   1.000
_cell.length_c   1.000
_cell.angle_alpha   90.00
_cell.angle_beta   90.00
_cell.angle_gamma   90.00
#
_symmetry.space_group_name_H-M   'P 1'
#
loop_
_entity.id
_entity.type
_entity.pdbx_description
1 polymer ?
#
loop_
_entity_poly.entity_id
_entity_poly.type
_entity_poly.pdbx_seq_one_letter_code
_entity_poly.pdbx_strand_id
1 'polypeptide(L)'
;MTITTDARAVRDRSTGPAIEAEHLVKRFGDMTAVDDVSFSVPQGTVLGLLGPNGAGKTTTVRMMTTLSRPTSGSARVAGHDVAREPELVRRSMGLTGQAATVDELLTGRENLRMMGSLYGLPGGEVRSLSSELLERFSLTDAGNKVVKDYSGGMRRRLDLAVSLIATPPVLFLDEPTTGLDPRSRVELWDVLRGLVRDGTTLLLTTQYLEEADQLADRIVVIDHGRIIAQGTPLELKDQSGKAAIVLTVSHADQLEPARALLAAHVPEVHVDVAARQLTAPADGLSDMTRVATVFERSEIVLDDLGLQRPSLDDVFLSLTGHRAEPPSGDGTQSSTETSTQIEEQR
;
A
#
# COMPACT_ATOMS: atom_id res chain seq x y z
N MET A 1 12.64 -22.92 37.81
CA MET A 1 11.28 -22.38 37.75
C MET A 1 11.10 -21.90 36.31
N THR A 2 10.59 -22.77 35.47
CA THR A 2 10.56 -22.59 33.99
C THR A 2 9.26 -21.89 33.65
N ILE A 3 9.35 -20.64 33.23
CA ILE A 3 8.19 -19.89 32.69
C ILE A 3 8.10 -20.25 31.23
N THR A 4 7.33 -21.28 30.94
CA THR A 4 6.90 -21.58 29.57
C THR A 4 5.76 -20.62 29.23
N THR A 5 6.06 -19.49 28.64
CA THR A 5 5.04 -18.56 28.14
C THR A 5 4.54 -19.10 26.83
N ASP A 6 3.35 -19.66 26.86
CA ASP A 6 2.63 -20.19 25.70
C ASP A 6 2.26 -19.03 24.76
N ALA A 7 3.04 -18.82 23.71
CA ALA A 7 2.81 -17.80 22.69
C ALA A 7 1.47 -18.01 21.92
N ARG A 8 0.86 -19.20 22.02
CA ARG A 8 -0.48 -19.50 21.50
C ARG A 8 -1.62 -18.93 22.34
N ALA A 9 -1.37 -18.61 23.62
CA ALA A 9 -2.40 -18.11 24.53
C ALA A 9 -2.75 -16.62 24.36
N VAL A 10 -2.00 -15.86 23.56
CA VAL A 10 -2.25 -14.43 23.33
C VAL A 10 -3.37 -14.18 22.30
N ARG A 11 -3.80 -15.19 21.54
CA ARG A 11 -4.84 -15.06 20.50
C ARG A 11 -6.29 -14.89 21.00
N ASP A 12 -6.55 -14.91 22.29
CA ASP A 12 -7.94 -15.08 22.79
C ASP A 12 -8.41 -14.03 23.82
N ARG A 13 -7.99 -12.76 23.78
CA ARG A 13 -8.49 -11.78 24.77
C ARG A 13 -8.62 -10.32 24.36
N SER A 14 -8.82 -9.95 23.10
CA SER A 14 -9.33 -8.61 22.85
C SER A 14 -10.53 -8.65 21.90
N THR A 15 -11.70 -8.31 22.40
CA THR A 15 -12.91 -8.07 21.59
C THR A 15 -12.83 -6.72 20.85
N GLY A 16 -11.70 -6.00 20.94
CA GLY A 16 -11.45 -4.70 20.34
C GLY A 16 -10.65 -4.75 19.04
N PRO A 17 -10.42 -3.61 18.40
CA PRO A 17 -9.60 -3.50 17.20
C PRO A 17 -8.14 -3.89 17.49
N ALA A 18 -7.44 -4.39 16.47
CA ALA A 18 -6.02 -4.75 16.60
C ALA A 18 -5.11 -3.53 16.66
N ILE A 19 -5.51 -2.44 15.99
CA ILE A 19 -4.82 -1.15 16.05
C ILE A 19 -5.86 -0.05 16.27
N GLU A 20 -5.55 0.89 17.14
CA GLU A 20 -6.41 2.02 17.46
C GLU A 20 -5.58 3.28 17.63
N ALA A 21 -6.00 4.36 16.99
CA ALA A 21 -5.42 5.69 17.06
C ALA A 21 -6.51 6.69 17.38
N GLU A 22 -6.33 7.50 18.40
CA GLU A 22 -7.28 8.51 18.84
C GLU A 22 -6.57 9.86 18.97
N HIS A 23 -6.98 10.81 18.13
CA HIS A 23 -6.51 12.19 18.17
C HIS A 23 -4.97 12.32 18.21
N LEU A 24 -4.28 11.48 17.42
CA LEU A 24 -2.82 11.47 17.40
C LEU A 24 -2.26 12.77 16.85
N VAL A 25 -1.34 13.35 17.59
CA VAL A 25 -0.57 14.52 17.19
C VAL A 25 0.92 14.23 17.36
N LYS A 26 1.72 14.66 16.37
CA LYS A 26 3.17 14.67 16.46
C LYS A 26 3.75 15.97 15.97
N ARG A 27 4.50 16.65 16.85
CA ARG A 27 5.22 17.88 16.53
C ARG A 27 6.72 17.66 16.67
N PHE A 28 7.47 18.28 15.76
CA PHE A 28 8.93 18.39 15.79
C PHE A 28 9.29 19.86 15.75
N GLY A 29 9.59 20.47 16.91
CA GLY A 29 9.70 21.91 17.02
C GLY A 29 8.41 22.60 16.57
N ASP A 30 8.51 23.49 15.61
CA ASP A 30 7.34 24.23 15.08
C ASP A 30 6.57 23.47 13.99
N MET A 31 7.11 22.35 13.48
CA MET A 31 6.47 21.55 12.45
C MET A 31 5.53 20.51 13.06
N THR A 32 4.27 20.53 12.65
CA THR A 32 3.31 19.47 12.98
C THR A 32 3.28 18.45 11.86
N ALA A 33 3.85 17.26 12.11
CA ALA A 33 3.95 16.18 11.12
C ALA A 33 2.71 15.27 11.10
N VAL A 34 1.98 15.18 12.22
CA VAL A 34 0.69 14.49 12.34
C VAL A 34 -0.22 15.36 13.19
N ASP A 35 -1.44 15.61 12.74
CA ASP A 35 -2.38 16.56 13.33
C ASP A 35 -3.78 15.95 13.37
N ASP A 36 -4.19 15.51 14.57
CA ASP A 36 -5.52 14.98 14.88
C ASP A 36 -5.91 13.73 14.06
N VAL A 37 -5.00 12.75 13.95
CA VAL A 37 -5.24 11.52 13.22
C VAL A 37 -5.94 10.48 14.10
N SER A 38 -7.12 9.99 13.65
CA SER A 38 -7.91 8.96 14.35
C SER A 38 -8.37 7.88 13.39
N PHE A 39 -8.06 6.62 13.69
CA PHE A 39 -8.51 5.45 12.92
C PHE A 39 -8.47 4.18 13.75
N SER A 40 -9.15 3.15 13.28
CA SER A 40 -9.10 1.80 13.90
C SER A 40 -8.97 0.73 12.83
N VAL A 41 -8.29 -0.39 13.17
CA VAL A 41 -8.08 -1.54 12.30
C VAL A 41 -8.65 -2.78 12.99
N PRO A 42 -9.71 -3.38 12.47
CA PRO A 42 -10.23 -4.64 12.97
C PRO A 42 -9.18 -5.77 12.88
N GLN A 43 -9.29 -6.78 13.74
CA GLN A 43 -8.41 -7.94 13.68
C GLN A 43 -8.56 -8.71 12.37
N GLY A 44 -7.44 -9.17 11.81
CA GLY A 44 -7.40 -9.96 10.58
C GLY A 44 -7.78 -9.16 9.32
N THR A 45 -7.64 -7.83 9.34
CA THR A 45 -7.89 -6.95 8.19
C THR A 45 -6.65 -6.15 7.81
N VAL A 46 -6.71 -5.53 6.64
CA VAL A 46 -5.66 -4.67 6.08
C VAL A 46 -6.10 -3.21 6.08
N LEU A 47 -5.35 -2.34 6.76
CA LEU A 47 -5.47 -0.91 6.58
C LEU A 47 -4.35 -0.39 5.69
N GLY A 48 -4.72 0.27 4.58
CA GLY A 48 -3.83 1.07 3.75
C GLY A 48 -3.76 2.52 4.24
N LEU A 49 -2.58 2.99 4.62
CA LEU A 49 -2.33 4.40 4.94
C LEU A 49 -1.72 5.07 3.71
N LEU A 50 -2.55 5.75 2.93
CA LEU A 50 -2.22 6.34 1.64
C LEU A 50 -1.91 7.82 1.76
N GLY A 51 -1.00 8.34 0.95
CA GLY A 51 -0.71 9.77 0.87
C GLY A 51 0.63 10.07 0.20
N PRO A 52 0.88 11.34 -0.16
CA PRO A 52 2.15 11.73 -0.78
C PRO A 52 3.33 11.63 0.19
N ASN A 53 4.53 11.80 -0.35
CA ASN A 53 5.75 11.90 0.47
C ASN A 53 5.65 13.11 1.41
N GLY A 54 6.00 12.90 2.68
CA GLY A 54 5.88 13.95 3.70
C GLY A 54 4.48 14.12 4.33
N ALA A 55 3.47 13.37 3.90
CA ALA A 55 2.11 13.48 4.43
C ALA A 55 1.94 13.07 5.90
N GLY A 56 2.94 12.41 6.51
CA GLY A 56 2.89 11.96 7.91
C GLY A 56 2.73 10.44 8.09
N LYS A 57 2.66 9.64 7.00
CA LYS A 57 2.50 8.17 7.04
C LYS A 57 3.53 7.46 7.92
N THR A 58 4.81 7.58 7.58
CA THR A 58 5.93 6.98 8.35
C THR A 58 5.96 7.50 9.78
N THR A 59 5.63 8.77 10.02
CA THR A 59 5.56 9.32 11.38
C THR A 59 4.46 8.66 12.19
N THR A 60 3.29 8.41 11.59
CA THR A 60 2.17 7.70 12.21
C THR A 60 2.58 6.27 12.55
N VAL A 61 3.18 5.53 11.61
CA VAL A 61 3.71 4.18 11.88
C VAL A 61 4.74 4.20 13.00
N ARG A 62 5.68 5.15 13.01
CA ARG A 62 6.69 5.26 14.10
C ARG A 62 6.07 5.50 15.47
N MET A 63 4.94 6.19 15.58
CA MET A 63 4.22 6.33 16.85
C MET A 63 3.57 5.01 17.28
N MET A 64 2.90 4.31 16.35
CA MET A 64 2.27 3.01 16.61
C MET A 64 3.29 1.93 17.01
N THR A 65 4.48 1.96 16.41
CA THR A 65 5.56 0.99 16.65
C THR A 65 6.49 1.37 17.80
N THR A 66 6.11 2.35 18.61
CA THR A 66 6.88 2.86 19.76
C THR A 66 8.24 3.48 19.43
N LEU A 67 8.56 3.70 18.15
CA LEU A 67 9.81 4.35 17.72
C LEU A 67 9.77 5.88 17.91
N SER A 68 8.58 6.45 18.09
CA SER A 68 8.40 7.86 18.42
C SER A 68 7.21 8.01 19.38
N ARG A 69 7.35 8.83 20.39
CA ARG A 69 6.23 9.14 21.30
C ARG A 69 5.28 10.15 20.65
N PRO A 70 3.95 9.95 20.71
CA PRO A 70 2.99 10.99 20.38
C PRO A 70 3.22 12.26 21.22
N THR A 71 2.96 13.43 20.64
CA THR A 71 2.93 14.70 21.39
C THR A 71 1.64 14.80 22.20
N SER A 72 0.52 14.35 21.62
CA SER A 72 -0.78 14.20 22.28
C SER A 72 -1.61 13.11 21.59
N GLY A 73 -2.76 12.76 22.15
CA GLY A 73 -3.59 11.65 21.71
C GLY A 73 -3.14 10.32 22.31
N SER A 74 -3.80 9.24 21.90
CA SER A 74 -3.51 7.88 22.36
C SER A 74 -3.46 6.91 21.19
N ALA A 75 -2.70 5.81 21.37
CA ALA A 75 -2.70 4.70 20.43
C ALA A 75 -2.54 3.37 21.16
N ARG A 76 -3.18 2.34 20.58
CA ARG A 76 -3.09 0.96 21.07
C ARG A 76 -2.77 0.01 19.93
N VAL A 77 -1.94 -0.99 20.21
CA VAL A 77 -1.61 -2.07 19.29
C VAL A 77 -1.76 -3.40 20.03
N ALA A 78 -2.54 -4.31 19.47
CA ALA A 78 -2.90 -5.59 20.12
C ALA A 78 -3.45 -5.40 21.55
N GLY A 79 -4.21 -4.30 21.78
CA GLY A 79 -4.78 -3.96 23.09
C GLY A 79 -3.83 -3.23 24.05
N HIS A 80 -2.53 -3.07 23.71
CA HIS A 80 -1.51 -2.42 24.54
C HIS A 80 -1.30 -0.96 24.17
N ASP A 81 -1.19 -0.09 25.18
CA ASP A 81 -0.95 1.35 25.00
C ASP A 81 0.51 1.60 24.59
N VAL A 82 0.72 2.31 23.47
CA VAL A 82 2.06 2.54 22.89
C VAL A 82 2.97 3.37 23.78
N ALA A 83 2.43 4.21 24.65
CA ALA A 83 3.19 5.10 25.53
C ALA A 83 3.46 4.46 26.91
N ARG A 84 2.51 3.66 27.40
CA ARG A 84 2.56 3.06 28.75
C ARG A 84 3.12 1.64 28.77
N GLU A 85 2.90 0.87 27.70
CA GLU A 85 3.22 -0.55 27.58
C GLU A 85 4.09 -0.86 26.34
N PRO A 86 5.14 -0.07 26.05
CA PRO A 86 5.89 -0.19 24.78
C PRO A 86 6.56 -1.55 24.58
N GLU A 87 6.94 -2.24 25.65
CA GLU A 87 7.53 -3.59 25.57
C GLU A 87 6.50 -4.63 25.10
N LEU A 88 5.26 -4.54 25.58
CA LEU A 88 4.19 -5.45 25.17
C LEU A 88 3.77 -5.18 23.72
N VAL A 89 3.72 -3.91 23.32
CA VAL A 89 3.51 -3.52 21.91
C VAL A 89 4.58 -4.16 21.02
N ARG A 90 5.87 -3.98 21.32
CA ARG A 90 6.98 -4.55 20.53
C ARG A 90 6.95 -6.07 20.41
N ARG A 91 6.48 -6.76 21.44
CA ARG A 91 6.32 -8.22 21.42
C ARG A 91 5.11 -8.69 20.61
N SER A 92 4.13 -7.82 20.40
CA SER A 92 2.86 -8.13 19.72
C SER A 92 2.84 -7.66 18.25
N MET A 93 3.94 -7.10 17.76
CA MET A 93 3.99 -6.60 16.40
C MET A 93 5.27 -7.02 15.66
N GLY A 94 5.18 -7.10 14.34
CA GLY A 94 6.31 -7.06 13.40
C GLY A 94 6.37 -5.69 12.73
N LEU A 95 7.56 -5.25 12.36
CA LEU A 95 7.78 -4.04 11.60
C LEU A 95 8.76 -4.31 10.47
N THR A 96 8.38 -3.94 9.25
CA THR A 96 9.29 -3.85 8.11
C THR A 96 9.35 -2.40 7.65
N GLY A 97 10.51 -1.78 7.81
CA GLY A 97 10.74 -0.39 7.45
C GLY A 97 11.27 -0.22 6.02
N GLN A 98 11.61 1.02 5.64
CA GLN A 98 12.24 1.33 4.35
C GLN A 98 13.68 0.78 4.26
N ALA A 99 14.41 0.74 5.38
CA ALA A 99 15.73 0.12 5.45
C ALA A 99 15.59 -1.36 5.80
N ALA A 100 16.29 -2.23 5.05
CA ALA A 100 16.32 -3.65 5.36
C ALA A 100 16.94 -3.90 6.74
N THR A 101 16.29 -4.75 7.54
CA THR A 101 16.75 -5.15 8.88
C THR A 101 17.65 -6.39 8.83
N VAL A 102 17.82 -6.99 7.65
CA VAL A 102 18.63 -8.18 7.44
C VAL A 102 20.13 -7.85 7.34
N ASP A 103 20.96 -8.69 7.96
CA ASP A 103 22.41 -8.61 7.83
C ASP A 103 22.84 -9.19 6.49
N GLU A 104 23.50 -8.39 5.68
CA GLU A 104 23.93 -8.77 4.33
C GLU A 104 25.08 -9.79 4.30
N LEU A 105 25.81 -9.93 5.40
CA LEU A 105 26.92 -10.88 5.54
C LEU A 105 26.46 -12.27 5.95
N LEU A 106 25.25 -12.39 6.46
CA LEU A 106 24.63 -13.67 6.83
C LEU A 106 23.82 -14.25 5.69
N THR A 107 23.59 -15.54 5.74
CA THR A 107 22.64 -16.23 4.86
C THR A 107 21.19 -15.88 5.26
N GLY A 108 20.21 -16.12 4.37
CA GLY A 108 18.81 -15.93 4.70
C GLY A 108 18.38 -16.74 5.93
N ARG A 109 18.85 -17.99 6.02
CA ARG A 109 18.58 -18.88 7.17
C ARG A 109 19.22 -18.40 8.47
N GLU A 110 20.41 -17.85 8.41
CA GLU A 110 21.11 -17.31 9.58
C GLU A 110 20.42 -16.05 10.10
N ASN A 111 19.96 -15.16 9.22
CA ASN A 111 19.17 -14.00 9.58
C ASN A 111 17.90 -14.40 10.37
N LEU A 112 17.14 -15.36 9.87
CA LEU A 112 15.94 -15.85 10.57
C LEU A 112 16.29 -16.47 11.93
N ARG A 113 17.36 -17.28 11.99
CA ARG A 113 17.79 -17.90 13.24
C ARG A 113 18.28 -16.87 14.27
N MET A 114 19.04 -15.89 13.82
CA MET A 114 19.51 -14.79 14.66
C MET A 114 18.33 -14.05 15.28
N MET A 115 17.35 -13.66 14.46
CA MET A 115 16.18 -12.94 14.94
C MET A 115 15.32 -13.80 15.88
N GLY A 116 15.07 -15.07 15.55
CA GLY A 116 14.35 -15.99 16.43
C GLY A 116 15.02 -16.13 17.80
N SER A 117 16.37 -16.16 17.83
CA SER A 117 17.14 -16.19 19.06
C SER A 117 17.01 -14.88 19.85
N LEU A 118 16.98 -13.73 19.20
CA LEU A 118 16.78 -12.42 19.83
C LEU A 118 15.39 -12.32 20.48
N TYR A 119 14.36 -12.96 19.89
CA TYR A 119 13.03 -13.08 20.50
C TYR A 119 12.96 -14.15 21.59
N GLY A 120 14.07 -14.88 21.86
CA GLY A 120 14.15 -15.91 22.88
C GLY A 120 13.43 -17.21 22.54
N LEU A 121 13.16 -17.47 21.25
CA LEU A 121 12.50 -18.69 20.81
C LEU A 121 13.44 -19.92 20.97
N PRO A 122 12.88 -21.11 21.31
CA PRO A 122 13.67 -22.34 21.40
C PRO A 122 14.32 -22.71 20.07
N GLY A 123 15.58 -23.14 20.06
CA GLY A 123 16.34 -23.40 18.84
C GLY A 123 15.72 -24.45 17.89
N GLY A 124 14.91 -25.39 18.41
CA GLY A 124 14.11 -26.33 17.61
C GLY A 124 12.98 -25.64 16.84
N GLU A 125 12.26 -24.76 17.52
CA GLU A 125 11.17 -23.96 16.97
C GLU A 125 11.68 -22.96 15.93
N VAL A 126 12.79 -22.26 16.22
CA VAL A 126 13.45 -21.35 15.29
C VAL A 126 13.82 -22.05 13.98
N ARG A 127 14.32 -23.31 14.06
CA ARG A 127 14.66 -24.08 12.85
C ARG A 127 13.44 -24.40 12.00
N SER A 128 12.34 -24.80 12.62
CA SER A 128 11.09 -25.12 11.93
C SER A 128 10.52 -23.88 11.27
N LEU A 129 10.33 -22.79 12.03
CA LEU A 129 9.82 -21.52 11.56
C LEU A 129 10.68 -20.92 10.44
N SER A 130 12.03 -21.01 10.59
CA SER A 130 12.92 -20.51 9.52
C SER A 130 12.73 -21.26 8.20
N SER A 131 12.47 -22.57 8.24
CA SER A 131 12.24 -23.35 7.01
C SER A 131 10.87 -23.07 6.41
N GLU A 132 9.85 -22.97 7.24
CA GLU A 132 8.48 -22.59 6.84
C GLU A 132 8.45 -21.19 6.20
N LEU A 133 9.10 -20.20 6.82
CA LEU A 133 9.15 -18.83 6.30
C LEU A 133 9.93 -18.77 4.99
N LEU A 134 11.08 -19.46 4.86
CA LEU A 134 11.81 -19.52 3.59
C LEU A 134 10.95 -20.12 2.47
N GLU A 135 10.17 -21.16 2.75
CA GLU A 135 9.23 -21.77 1.80
C GLU A 135 8.10 -20.80 1.44
N ARG A 136 7.43 -20.23 2.44
CA ARG A 136 6.31 -19.28 2.26
C ARG A 136 6.69 -18.07 1.41
N PHE A 137 7.94 -17.59 1.55
CA PHE A 137 8.46 -16.44 0.81
C PHE A 137 9.22 -16.84 -0.48
N SER A 138 9.15 -18.12 -0.92
CA SER A 138 9.84 -18.64 -2.09
C SER A 138 11.35 -18.37 -2.07
N LEU A 139 11.97 -18.55 -0.91
CA LEU A 139 13.40 -18.34 -0.65
C LEU A 139 14.14 -19.63 -0.27
N THR A 140 13.51 -20.81 -0.39
CA THR A 140 14.09 -22.11 0.02
C THR A 140 15.43 -22.36 -0.64
N ASP A 141 15.53 -22.20 -1.97
CA ASP A 141 16.75 -22.43 -2.75
C ASP A 141 17.85 -21.42 -2.45
N ALA A 142 17.47 -20.22 -2.04
CA ALA A 142 18.38 -19.14 -1.69
C ALA A 142 18.72 -19.09 -0.19
N GLY A 143 18.02 -19.88 0.63
CA GLY A 143 18.12 -19.80 2.08
C GLY A 143 19.53 -19.94 2.66
N ASN A 144 20.43 -20.62 1.94
CA ASN A 144 21.83 -20.81 2.32
C ASN A 144 22.81 -19.89 1.54
N LYS A 145 22.32 -18.99 0.68
CA LYS A 145 23.14 -17.95 0.04
C LYS A 145 23.26 -16.74 0.95
N VAL A 146 24.37 -16.04 0.89
CA VAL A 146 24.60 -14.78 1.62
C VAL A 146 23.69 -13.69 1.07
N VAL A 147 23.07 -12.91 1.95
CA VAL A 147 22.03 -11.94 1.58
C VAL A 147 22.52 -10.83 0.64
N LYS A 148 23.81 -10.46 0.69
CA LYS A 148 24.39 -9.52 -0.27
C LYS A 148 24.24 -9.95 -1.74
N ASP A 149 24.11 -11.26 -1.99
CA ASP A 149 23.95 -11.85 -3.33
C ASP A 149 22.47 -12.02 -3.73
N TYR A 150 21.53 -11.52 -2.89
CA TYR A 150 20.11 -11.53 -3.18
C TYR A 150 19.73 -10.38 -4.12
N SER A 151 18.72 -10.61 -4.99
CA SER A 151 18.05 -9.51 -5.68
C SER A 151 17.31 -8.61 -4.68
N GLY A 152 16.96 -7.39 -5.08
CA GLY A 152 16.17 -6.48 -4.25
C GLY A 152 14.86 -7.11 -3.76
N GLY A 153 14.14 -7.79 -4.66
CA GLY A 153 12.90 -8.51 -4.32
C GLY A 153 13.12 -9.67 -3.34
N MET A 154 14.21 -10.45 -3.50
CA MET A 154 14.54 -11.51 -2.54
C MET A 154 14.89 -10.93 -1.16
N ARG A 155 15.64 -9.84 -1.13
CA ARG A 155 16.02 -9.16 0.12
C ARG A 155 14.78 -8.62 0.85
N ARG A 156 13.84 -8.01 0.11
CA ARG A 156 12.59 -7.51 0.68
C ARG A 156 11.70 -8.62 1.22
N ARG A 157 11.60 -9.75 0.50
CA ARG A 157 10.87 -10.95 0.98
C ARG A 157 11.50 -11.55 2.24
N LEU A 158 12.83 -11.58 2.34
CA LEU A 158 13.52 -12.04 3.54
C LEU A 158 13.29 -11.10 4.72
N ASP A 159 13.32 -9.78 4.50
CA ASP A 159 13.06 -8.78 5.55
C ASP A 159 11.65 -8.95 6.16
N LEU A 160 10.66 -9.18 5.30
CA LEU A 160 9.31 -9.55 5.75
C LEU A 160 9.28 -10.88 6.51
N ALA A 161 9.95 -11.91 5.99
CA ALA A 161 10.02 -13.20 6.67
C ALA A 161 10.63 -13.07 8.08
N VAL A 162 11.67 -12.25 8.22
CA VAL A 162 12.33 -11.96 9.50
C VAL A 162 11.37 -11.27 10.49
N SER A 163 10.54 -10.33 10.02
CA SER A 163 9.56 -9.65 10.87
C SER A 163 8.45 -10.57 11.38
N LEU A 164 8.27 -11.73 10.76
CA LEU A 164 7.25 -12.73 11.10
C LEU A 164 7.78 -13.88 11.98
N ILE A 165 9.07 -13.95 12.27
CA ILE A 165 9.67 -15.08 12.99
C ILE A 165 9.04 -15.29 14.37
N ALA A 166 8.54 -14.22 15.00
CA ALA A 166 7.83 -14.26 16.28
C ALA A 166 6.30 -14.46 16.12
N THR A 167 5.81 -14.71 14.91
CA THR A 167 4.38 -14.86 14.60
C THR A 167 3.48 -13.76 15.20
N PRO A 168 3.79 -12.47 14.98
CA PRO A 168 3.06 -11.38 15.62
C PRO A 168 1.62 -11.29 15.11
N PRO A 169 0.63 -10.94 15.97
CA PRO A 169 -0.75 -10.71 15.53
C PRO A 169 -0.93 -9.45 14.67
N VAL A 170 0.00 -8.50 14.75
CA VAL A 170 -0.03 -7.23 13.99
C VAL A 170 1.28 -7.04 13.23
N LEU A 171 1.20 -6.64 11.97
CA LEU A 171 2.36 -6.35 11.13
C LEU A 171 2.24 -4.94 10.53
N PHE A 172 3.28 -4.13 10.73
CA PHE A 172 3.43 -2.81 10.13
C PHE A 172 4.40 -2.89 8.96
N LEU A 173 3.98 -2.37 7.81
CA LEU A 173 4.73 -2.36 6.56
C LEU A 173 4.88 -0.92 6.07
N ASP A 174 6.09 -0.39 6.10
CA ASP A 174 6.36 0.96 5.61
C ASP A 174 6.87 0.88 4.17
N GLU A 175 5.99 1.19 3.20
CA GLU A 175 6.22 1.12 1.76
C GLU A 175 6.80 -0.23 1.29
N PRO A 176 6.07 -1.35 1.47
CA PRO A 176 6.64 -2.69 1.30
C PRO A 176 7.08 -3.02 -0.13
N THR A 177 6.52 -2.37 -1.14
CA THR A 177 6.78 -2.68 -2.55
C THR A 177 7.67 -1.67 -3.27
N THR A 178 8.16 -0.65 -2.58
CA THR A 178 9.05 0.37 -3.16
C THR A 178 10.32 -0.28 -3.69
N GLY A 179 10.66 0.02 -4.95
CA GLY A 179 11.85 -0.51 -5.63
C GLY A 179 11.72 -1.96 -6.13
N LEU A 180 10.52 -2.56 -6.06
CA LEU A 180 10.27 -3.88 -6.63
C LEU A 180 9.76 -3.77 -8.07
N ASP A 181 10.18 -4.71 -8.91
CA ASP A 181 9.61 -4.93 -10.23
C ASP A 181 8.14 -5.40 -10.14
N PRO A 182 7.32 -5.24 -11.20
CA PRO A 182 5.89 -5.56 -11.16
C PRO A 182 5.60 -7.01 -10.75
N ARG A 183 6.43 -7.97 -11.18
CA ARG A 183 6.25 -9.39 -10.85
C ARG A 183 6.51 -9.64 -9.36
N SER A 184 7.64 -9.14 -8.84
CA SER A 184 7.98 -9.26 -7.41
C SER A 184 6.93 -8.61 -6.51
N ARG A 185 6.28 -7.54 -6.98
CA ARG A 185 5.21 -6.85 -6.28
C ARG A 185 3.97 -7.74 -6.14
N VAL A 186 3.51 -8.35 -7.23
CA VAL A 186 2.37 -9.29 -7.21
C VAL A 186 2.66 -10.50 -6.30
N GLU A 187 3.85 -11.10 -6.42
CA GLU A 187 4.27 -12.21 -5.55
C GLU A 187 4.22 -11.82 -4.06
N LEU A 188 4.64 -10.60 -3.72
CA LEU A 188 4.58 -10.09 -2.35
C LEU A 188 3.13 -9.89 -1.89
N TRP A 189 2.27 -9.33 -2.72
CA TRP A 189 0.85 -9.16 -2.39
C TRP A 189 0.16 -10.49 -2.08
N ASP A 190 0.47 -11.55 -2.81
CA ASP A 190 -0.09 -12.88 -2.56
C ASP A 190 0.35 -13.44 -1.20
N VAL A 191 1.61 -13.21 -0.82
CA VAL A 191 2.10 -13.56 0.52
C VAL A 191 1.36 -12.78 1.60
N LEU A 192 1.20 -11.44 1.44
CA LEU A 192 0.49 -10.60 2.41
C LEU A 192 -0.98 -11.01 2.56
N ARG A 193 -1.68 -11.30 1.46
CA ARG A 193 -3.05 -11.86 1.51
C ARG A 193 -3.10 -13.20 2.25
N GLY A 194 -2.08 -14.03 2.09
CA GLY A 194 -1.93 -15.28 2.85
C GLY A 194 -1.84 -15.05 4.35
N LEU A 195 -1.03 -14.06 4.79
CA LEU A 195 -0.90 -13.70 6.21
C LEU A 195 -2.22 -13.25 6.83
N VAL A 196 -2.97 -12.43 6.09
CA VAL A 196 -4.28 -11.94 6.56
C VAL A 196 -5.28 -13.09 6.69
N ARG A 197 -5.33 -14.00 5.72
CA ARG A 197 -6.17 -15.22 5.81
C ARG A 197 -5.83 -16.08 7.02
N ASP A 198 -4.56 -16.08 7.47
CA ASP A 198 -4.10 -16.77 8.66
C ASP A 198 -4.38 -15.98 9.97
N GLY A 199 -5.03 -14.80 9.85
CA GLY A 199 -5.48 -13.97 10.97
C GLY A 199 -4.51 -12.88 11.40
N THR A 200 -3.44 -12.59 10.65
CA THR A 200 -2.55 -11.45 10.92
C THR A 200 -3.24 -10.16 10.48
N THR A 201 -3.19 -9.13 11.32
CA THR A 201 -3.66 -7.79 10.98
C THR A 201 -2.53 -6.99 10.36
N LEU A 202 -2.80 -6.28 9.25
CA LEU A 202 -1.79 -5.48 8.57
C LEU A 202 -2.15 -3.99 8.60
N LEU A 203 -1.14 -3.16 8.83
CA LEU A 203 -1.15 -1.74 8.48
C LEU A 203 0.01 -1.49 7.54
N LEU A 204 -0.30 -1.09 6.31
CA LEU A 204 0.71 -0.74 5.33
C LEU A 204 0.63 0.75 4.98
N THR A 205 1.80 1.38 4.84
CA THR A 205 1.87 2.70 4.19
C THR A 205 2.23 2.53 2.74
N THR A 206 1.64 3.34 1.89
CA THR A 206 1.99 3.35 0.47
C THR A 206 1.69 4.71 -0.15
N GLN A 207 2.41 5.02 -1.23
CA GLN A 207 2.06 6.09 -2.17
C GLN A 207 1.46 5.51 -3.46
N TYR A 208 1.48 4.18 -3.63
CA TYR A 208 0.96 3.49 -4.80
C TYR A 208 -0.51 3.12 -4.59
N LEU A 209 -1.37 3.76 -5.37
CA LEU A 209 -2.82 3.58 -5.31
C LEU A 209 -3.24 2.16 -5.66
N GLU A 210 -2.55 1.53 -6.62
CA GLU A 210 -2.77 0.13 -7.00
C GLU A 210 -2.55 -0.82 -5.82
N GLU A 211 -1.49 -0.61 -5.01
CA GLU A 211 -1.24 -1.44 -3.83
C GLU A 211 -2.35 -1.34 -2.80
N ALA A 212 -2.82 -0.11 -2.53
CA ALA A 212 -3.95 0.12 -1.63
C ALA A 212 -5.24 -0.54 -2.16
N ASP A 213 -5.51 -0.41 -3.46
CA ASP A 213 -6.69 -1.01 -4.11
C ASP A 213 -6.68 -2.54 -4.07
N GLN A 214 -5.51 -3.15 -4.22
CA GLN A 214 -5.36 -4.60 -4.27
C GLN A 214 -5.32 -5.28 -2.90
N LEU A 215 -4.85 -4.60 -1.86
CA LEU A 215 -4.60 -5.20 -0.56
C LEU A 215 -5.51 -4.73 0.55
N ALA A 216 -5.94 -3.46 0.54
CA ALA A 216 -6.58 -2.86 1.69
C ALA A 216 -8.07 -3.17 1.76
N ASP A 217 -8.55 -3.61 2.94
CA ASP A 217 -9.99 -3.66 3.26
C ASP A 217 -10.52 -2.26 3.53
N ARG A 218 -9.69 -1.38 4.11
CA ARG A 218 -9.97 0.04 4.33
C ARG A 218 -8.73 0.86 4.02
N ILE A 219 -8.97 2.06 3.52
CA ILE A 219 -7.93 3.05 3.21
C ILE A 219 -8.18 4.28 4.08
N VAL A 220 -7.10 4.82 4.61
CA VAL A 220 -7.04 6.16 5.22
C VAL A 220 -6.10 7.00 4.38
N VAL A 221 -6.61 8.08 3.79
CA VAL A 221 -5.82 9.02 3.00
C VAL A 221 -5.35 10.14 3.92
N ILE A 222 -4.03 10.30 4.03
CA ILE A 222 -3.41 11.36 4.83
C ILE A 222 -2.74 12.36 3.88
N ASP A 223 -2.99 13.64 4.14
CA ASP A 223 -2.27 14.75 3.53
C ASP A 223 -1.99 15.84 4.56
N HIS A 224 -0.80 16.45 4.48
CA HIS A 224 -0.34 17.48 5.44
C HIS A 224 -0.59 17.11 6.91
N GLY A 225 -0.40 15.85 7.27
CA GLY A 225 -0.56 15.34 8.64
C GLY A 225 -2.00 15.07 9.06
N ARG A 226 -3.00 15.26 8.21
CA ARG A 226 -4.43 15.10 8.52
C ARG A 226 -5.08 14.03 7.66
N ILE A 227 -6.10 13.36 8.18
CA ILE A 227 -6.96 12.49 7.40
C ILE A 227 -7.86 13.34 6.53
N ILE A 228 -7.80 13.17 5.21
CA ILE A 228 -8.65 13.87 4.23
C ILE A 228 -9.77 12.98 3.69
N ALA A 229 -9.60 11.65 3.73
CA ALA A 229 -10.65 10.69 3.40
C ALA A 229 -10.36 9.34 4.08
N GLN A 230 -11.43 8.56 4.32
CA GLN A 230 -11.31 7.18 4.79
C GLN A 230 -12.53 6.36 4.35
N GLY A 231 -12.29 5.08 4.00
CA GLY A 231 -13.35 4.17 3.56
C GLY A 231 -12.78 2.88 3.00
N THR A 232 -13.64 2.01 2.51
CA THR A 232 -13.21 0.91 1.63
C THR A 232 -12.75 1.47 0.28
N PRO A 233 -11.93 0.73 -0.50
CA PRO A 233 -11.58 1.17 -1.85
C PRO A 233 -12.79 1.54 -2.71
N LEU A 234 -13.88 0.77 -2.60
CA LEU A 234 -15.11 1.03 -3.34
C LEU A 234 -15.81 2.33 -2.89
N GLU A 235 -15.98 2.54 -1.58
CA GLU A 235 -16.58 3.75 -1.02
C GLU A 235 -15.82 5.01 -1.46
N LEU A 236 -14.48 4.94 -1.47
CA LEU A 236 -13.65 6.07 -1.91
C LEU A 236 -13.81 6.35 -3.41
N LYS A 237 -13.83 5.30 -4.24
CA LYS A 237 -14.07 5.45 -5.69
C LYS A 237 -15.43 6.04 -5.98
N ASP A 238 -16.47 5.62 -5.27
CA ASP A 238 -17.83 6.16 -5.42
C ASP A 238 -17.95 7.65 -5.03
N GLN A 239 -17.08 8.14 -4.13
CA GLN A 239 -17.04 9.56 -3.75
C GLN A 239 -16.43 10.46 -4.82
N SER A 240 -15.56 9.95 -5.70
CA SER A 240 -14.86 10.77 -6.70
C SER A 240 -15.66 11.02 -7.97
N GLY A 241 -16.79 10.37 -8.15
CA GLY A 241 -17.66 10.60 -9.31
C GLY A 241 -18.41 9.38 -9.77
N LYS A 242 -19.19 9.58 -10.84
CA LYS A 242 -19.93 8.51 -11.50
C LYS A 242 -19.01 7.65 -12.35
N ALA A 243 -19.43 6.42 -12.61
CA ALA A 243 -18.82 5.63 -13.68
C ALA A 243 -18.88 6.38 -15.01
N ALA A 244 -17.99 6.10 -15.92
CA ALA A 244 -17.97 6.67 -17.26
C ALA A 244 -18.08 5.58 -18.32
N ILE A 245 -18.86 5.83 -19.36
CA ILE A 245 -18.77 5.06 -20.59
C ILE A 245 -17.55 5.59 -21.34
N VAL A 246 -16.67 4.67 -21.69
CA VAL A 246 -15.50 4.93 -22.52
C VAL A 246 -15.65 4.13 -23.80
N LEU A 247 -15.57 4.78 -24.96
CA LEU A 247 -15.59 4.12 -26.24
C LEU A 247 -14.46 4.63 -27.15
N THR A 248 -13.91 3.73 -27.94
CA THR A 248 -12.83 4.04 -28.88
C THR A 248 -13.34 3.75 -30.30
N VAL A 249 -13.27 4.75 -31.17
CA VAL A 249 -13.64 4.58 -32.59
C VAL A 249 -12.48 4.05 -33.43
N SER A 250 -12.78 3.15 -34.38
CA SER A 250 -11.76 2.53 -35.23
C SER A 250 -11.11 3.56 -36.17
N HIS A 251 -11.89 4.54 -36.63
CA HIS A 251 -11.45 5.54 -37.62
C HIS A 251 -11.58 6.96 -37.07
N ALA A 252 -10.56 7.79 -37.29
CA ALA A 252 -10.53 9.16 -36.78
C ALA A 252 -11.63 10.08 -37.38
N ASP A 253 -12.06 9.83 -38.60
CA ASP A 253 -13.15 10.55 -39.27
C ASP A 253 -14.53 10.24 -38.68
N GLN A 254 -14.66 9.12 -37.94
CA GLN A 254 -15.89 8.73 -37.24
C GLN A 254 -16.00 9.37 -35.85
N LEU A 255 -14.97 10.05 -35.36
CA LEU A 255 -14.93 10.58 -33.99
C LEU A 255 -16.02 11.63 -33.73
N GLU A 256 -16.20 12.58 -34.64
CA GLU A 256 -17.23 13.61 -34.51
C GLU A 256 -18.67 13.07 -34.69
N PRO A 257 -18.96 12.20 -35.70
CA PRO A 257 -20.22 11.47 -35.73
C PRO A 257 -20.53 10.67 -34.44
N ALA A 258 -19.52 9.98 -33.90
CA ALA A 258 -19.67 9.22 -32.66
C ALA A 258 -19.96 10.13 -31.46
N ARG A 259 -19.27 11.28 -31.35
CA ARG A 259 -19.53 12.29 -30.35
C ARG A 259 -20.98 12.81 -30.42
N ALA A 260 -21.44 13.16 -31.60
CA ALA A 260 -22.81 13.65 -31.78
C ALA A 260 -23.85 12.59 -31.40
N LEU A 261 -23.61 11.33 -31.79
CA LEU A 261 -24.49 10.21 -31.45
C LEU A 261 -24.53 9.95 -29.94
N LEU A 262 -23.35 9.94 -29.26
CA LEU A 262 -23.24 9.75 -27.81
C LEU A 262 -23.90 10.92 -27.04
N ALA A 263 -23.67 12.16 -27.46
CA ALA A 263 -24.20 13.36 -26.82
C ALA A 263 -25.74 13.46 -26.87
N ALA A 264 -26.38 12.74 -27.78
CA ALA A 264 -27.85 12.65 -27.84
C ALA A 264 -28.42 11.78 -26.70
N HIS A 265 -27.60 10.97 -26.03
CA HIS A 265 -28.05 9.96 -25.04
C HIS A 265 -27.46 10.16 -23.66
N VAL A 266 -26.30 10.84 -23.58
CA VAL A 266 -25.61 11.13 -22.30
C VAL A 266 -25.11 12.58 -22.30
N PRO A 267 -25.13 13.27 -21.15
CA PRO A 267 -24.57 14.62 -21.05
C PRO A 267 -23.03 14.57 -21.05
N GLU A 268 -22.41 15.70 -21.34
CA GLU A 268 -20.98 15.96 -21.10
C GLU A 268 -20.02 14.94 -21.72
N VAL A 269 -20.04 14.84 -23.07
CA VAL A 269 -19.09 13.99 -23.80
C VAL A 269 -17.72 14.67 -23.89
N HIS A 270 -16.71 14.04 -23.29
CA HIS A 270 -15.31 14.42 -23.45
C HIS A 270 -14.68 13.66 -24.62
N VAL A 271 -13.80 14.33 -25.39
CA VAL A 271 -13.16 13.78 -26.59
C VAL A 271 -11.65 13.83 -26.45
N ASP A 272 -10.99 12.68 -26.53
CA ASP A 272 -9.56 12.56 -26.76
C ASP A 272 -9.30 12.19 -28.23
N VAL A 273 -8.88 13.19 -29.00
CA VAL A 273 -8.63 13.04 -30.44
C VAL A 273 -7.43 12.12 -30.69
N ALA A 274 -6.39 12.18 -29.88
CA ALA A 274 -5.18 11.39 -30.05
C ALA A 274 -5.44 9.89 -29.80
N ALA A 275 -6.22 9.57 -28.76
CA ALA A 275 -6.64 8.21 -28.46
C ALA A 275 -7.85 7.73 -29.28
N ARG A 276 -8.49 8.61 -30.04
CA ARG A 276 -9.77 8.35 -30.74
C ARG A 276 -10.88 7.90 -29.79
N GLN A 277 -10.89 8.47 -28.59
CA GLN A 277 -11.70 8.01 -27.46
C GLN A 277 -12.74 9.06 -27.07
N LEU A 278 -13.92 8.59 -26.72
CA LEU A 278 -14.99 9.38 -26.13
C LEU A 278 -15.28 8.88 -24.74
N THR A 279 -15.43 9.81 -23.79
CA THR A 279 -15.77 9.50 -22.40
C THR A 279 -17.01 10.30 -22.00
N ALA A 280 -18.00 9.65 -21.39
CA ALA A 280 -19.20 10.30 -20.88
C ALA A 280 -19.63 9.70 -19.55
N PRO A 281 -20.14 10.51 -18.59
CA PRO A 281 -20.62 9.99 -17.31
C PRO A 281 -21.80 9.04 -17.51
N ALA A 282 -21.86 7.99 -16.67
CA ALA A 282 -22.90 6.97 -16.73
C ALA A 282 -23.33 6.51 -15.34
N ASP A 283 -24.62 6.21 -15.17
CA ASP A 283 -25.17 5.67 -13.92
C ASP A 283 -25.06 4.13 -13.82
N GLY A 284 -24.27 3.50 -14.71
CA GLY A 284 -23.96 2.08 -14.66
C GLY A 284 -24.30 1.29 -15.92
N LEU A 285 -24.54 -0.01 -15.77
CA LEU A 285 -24.75 -0.95 -16.89
C LEU A 285 -25.96 -0.62 -17.77
N SER A 286 -27.00 0.03 -17.24
CA SER A 286 -28.18 0.42 -18.01
C SER A 286 -27.85 1.45 -19.09
N ASP A 287 -27.02 2.42 -18.75
CA ASP A 287 -26.57 3.43 -19.70
C ASP A 287 -25.62 2.85 -20.75
N MET A 288 -24.69 1.99 -20.31
CA MET A 288 -23.80 1.27 -21.21
C MET A 288 -24.59 0.43 -22.23
N THR A 289 -25.62 -0.32 -21.77
CA THR A 289 -26.45 -1.14 -22.65
C THR A 289 -27.20 -0.28 -23.66
N ARG A 290 -27.72 0.88 -23.23
CA ARG A 290 -28.40 1.85 -24.11
C ARG A 290 -27.45 2.36 -25.18
N VAL A 291 -26.25 2.80 -24.78
CA VAL A 291 -25.22 3.29 -25.71
C VAL A 291 -24.78 2.19 -26.68
N ALA A 292 -24.51 0.97 -26.18
CA ALA A 292 -24.15 -0.16 -27.04
C ALA A 292 -25.21 -0.43 -28.12
N THR A 293 -26.50 -0.42 -27.76
CA THR A 293 -27.61 -0.65 -28.70
C THR A 293 -27.69 0.45 -29.77
N VAL A 294 -27.39 1.70 -29.38
CA VAL A 294 -27.39 2.83 -30.32
C VAL A 294 -26.25 2.71 -31.33
N PHE A 295 -25.04 2.37 -30.84
CA PHE A 295 -23.88 2.21 -31.72
C PHE A 295 -23.99 0.97 -32.61
N GLU A 296 -24.56 -0.14 -32.14
CA GLU A 296 -24.81 -1.33 -32.96
C GLU A 296 -25.72 -1.05 -34.18
N ARG A 297 -26.62 -0.06 -34.08
CA ARG A 297 -27.50 0.36 -35.17
C ARG A 297 -26.93 1.44 -36.07
N SER A 298 -25.75 1.94 -35.75
CA SER A 298 -25.05 2.97 -36.54
C SER A 298 -24.03 2.34 -37.49
N GLU A 299 -23.51 3.15 -38.43
CA GLU A 299 -22.38 2.75 -39.28
C GLU A 299 -21.01 3.02 -38.66
N ILE A 300 -20.99 3.40 -37.36
CA ILE A 300 -19.77 3.73 -36.63
C ILE A 300 -19.17 2.43 -36.07
N VAL A 301 -17.91 2.19 -36.44
CA VAL A 301 -17.18 1.01 -35.97
C VAL A 301 -16.39 1.35 -34.70
N LEU A 302 -16.65 0.59 -33.62
CA LEU A 302 -15.96 0.74 -32.35
C LEU A 302 -14.86 -0.33 -32.24
N ASP A 303 -13.66 0.07 -31.79
CA ASP A 303 -12.60 -0.83 -31.37
C ASP A 303 -12.87 -1.35 -29.95
N ASP A 304 -13.44 -0.48 -29.09
CA ASP A 304 -13.73 -0.82 -27.69
C ASP A 304 -14.94 -0.02 -27.17
N LEU A 305 -15.67 -0.62 -26.26
CA LEU A 305 -16.74 0.00 -25.47
C LEU A 305 -16.76 -0.60 -24.07
N GLY A 306 -16.52 0.23 -23.06
CA GLY A 306 -16.46 -0.21 -21.68
C GLY A 306 -17.12 0.76 -20.71
N LEU A 307 -17.48 0.23 -19.53
CA LEU A 307 -17.87 1.03 -18.38
C LEU A 307 -16.67 1.11 -17.44
N GLN A 308 -16.08 2.29 -17.36
CA GLN A 308 -14.97 2.56 -16.46
C GLN A 308 -15.49 3.15 -15.15
N ARG A 309 -15.17 2.53 -14.03
CA ARG A 309 -15.40 3.13 -12.72
C ARG A 309 -14.25 4.05 -12.37
N PRO A 310 -14.50 5.08 -11.55
CA PRO A 310 -13.40 5.91 -11.04
C PRO A 310 -12.30 5.06 -10.42
N SER A 311 -11.08 5.44 -10.66
CA SER A 311 -9.90 4.84 -10.03
C SER A 311 -9.60 5.51 -8.69
N LEU A 312 -8.74 4.91 -7.87
CA LEU A 312 -8.21 5.61 -6.69
C LEU A 312 -7.33 6.80 -7.09
N ASP A 313 -6.75 6.81 -8.30
CA ASP A 313 -6.04 7.97 -8.85
C ASP A 313 -6.95 9.18 -9.03
N ASP A 314 -8.17 8.97 -9.52
CA ASP A 314 -9.18 10.03 -9.66
C ASP A 314 -9.61 10.56 -8.29
N VAL A 315 -9.80 9.65 -7.31
CA VAL A 315 -10.08 10.03 -5.90
C VAL A 315 -8.97 10.90 -5.36
N PHE A 316 -7.74 10.44 -5.47
CA PHE A 316 -6.57 11.11 -4.92
C PHE A 316 -6.36 12.49 -5.55
N LEU A 317 -6.48 12.58 -6.89
CA LEU A 317 -6.38 13.84 -7.62
C LEU A 317 -7.47 14.83 -7.19
N SER A 318 -8.71 14.36 -7.01
CA SER A 318 -9.82 15.22 -6.58
C SER A 318 -9.65 15.76 -5.16
N LEU A 319 -9.03 14.98 -4.26
CA LEU A 319 -8.83 15.34 -2.85
C LEU A 319 -7.58 16.19 -2.61
N THR A 320 -6.47 15.93 -3.34
CA THR A 320 -5.18 16.57 -3.09
C THR A 320 -4.80 17.64 -4.13
N GLY A 321 -5.47 17.63 -5.29
CA GLY A 321 -5.10 18.48 -6.44
C GLY A 321 -3.83 18.04 -7.17
N HIS A 322 -3.20 16.93 -6.78
CA HIS A 322 -1.98 16.40 -7.37
C HIS A 322 -2.20 14.93 -7.78
N ARG A 323 -1.56 14.51 -8.88
CA ARG A 323 -1.53 13.07 -9.24
C ARG A 323 -0.58 12.33 -8.30
N ALA A 324 -0.92 11.09 -7.96
CA ALA A 324 0.01 10.19 -7.29
C ALA A 324 1.26 9.98 -8.17
N GLU A 325 2.43 9.86 -7.54
CA GLU A 325 3.64 9.55 -8.28
C GLU A 325 3.55 8.15 -8.89
N PRO A 326 3.81 7.98 -10.20
CA PRO A 326 3.86 6.66 -10.79
C PRO A 326 5.01 5.86 -10.16
N PRO A 327 4.89 4.52 -10.08
CA PRO A 327 5.98 3.69 -9.61
C PRO A 327 7.23 3.96 -10.46
N SER A 328 8.34 4.31 -9.82
CA SER A 328 9.62 4.57 -10.47
C SER A 328 10.05 3.32 -11.24
N GLY A 329 9.76 3.30 -12.53
CA GLY A 329 10.32 2.36 -13.49
C GLY A 329 11.66 2.93 -13.95
N ASP A 330 12.67 2.14 -13.79
CA ASP A 330 14.00 2.17 -14.40
C ASP A 330 14.63 3.54 -14.65
N GLY A 331 15.66 3.81 -13.85
CA GLY A 331 16.50 4.99 -14.00
C GLY A 331 17.26 5.01 -15.33
N THR A 332 16.70 5.69 -16.31
CA THR A 332 17.51 6.30 -17.37
C THR A 332 17.80 7.74 -16.94
N GLN A 333 18.90 7.90 -16.21
CA GLN A 333 19.48 9.22 -16.02
C GLN A 333 19.92 9.76 -17.38
N SER A 334 19.12 10.62 -17.97
CA SER A 334 19.58 11.53 -19.00
C SER A 334 20.34 12.65 -18.29
N SER A 335 21.65 12.49 -18.16
CA SER A 335 22.59 13.55 -17.85
C SER A 335 22.57 14.56 -18.99
N THR A 336 21.77 15.61 -18.83
CA THR A 336 21.92 16.82 -19.61
C THR A 336 22.90 17.70 -18.88
N GLU A 337 24.18 17.58 -19.29
CA GLU A 337 25.24 18.52 -18.94
C GLU A 337 24.83 19.89 -19.46
N THR A 338 24.51 20.80 -18.54
CA THR A 338 24.51 22.22 -18.82
C THR A 338 25.87 22.77 -18.43
N SER A 339 26.80 22.74 -19.40
CA SER A 339 28.04 23.51 -19.34
C SER A 339 27.70 25.01 -19.39
N THR A 340 27.80 25.69 -18.27
CA THR A 340 27.89 27.16 -18.26
C THR A 340 29.27 27.55 -17.77
N GLN A 341 30.05 28.08 -18.73
CA GLN A 341 31.30 28.74 -18.54
C GLN A 341 31.17 29.87 -17.50
N ILE A 342 32.06 29.89 -16.55
CA ILE A 342 32.44 31.13 -15.89
C ILE A 342 33.93 31.30 -16.12
N GLU A 343 34.24 32.17 -17.07
CA GLU A 343 35.56 32.80 -17.27
C GLU A 343 35.74 33.93 -16.26
N GLU A 344 36.98 34.01 -15.75
CA GLU A 344 37.72 35.19 -15.28
C GLU A 344 37.13 36.10 -14.18
N GLN A 345 37.80 36.19 -13.08
CA GLN A 345 38.66 37.32 -12.70
C GLN A 345 39.23 37.18 -11.28
N ARG A 346 40.58 37.18 -11.27
CA ARG A 346 41.51 37.56 -10.19
C ARG A 346 41.65 36.65 -8.98
#